data_5bbdd681ffff926a4fd3c8d823d87d2b
#
_entry.id   5bbdd681ffff926a4fd3c8d823d87d2b
#
_cell.length_a   1.000
_cell.length_b   1.000
_cell.length_c   1.000
_cell.angle_alpha   90.00
_cell.angle_beta   90.00
_cell.angle_gamma   90.00
#
_symmetry.space_group_name_H-M   'P 1'
#
loop_
_entity.id
_entity.type
_entity.pdbx_description
1 polymer ?
#
loop_
_entity_poly.entity_id
_entity_poly.type
_entity_poly.pdbx_seq_one_letter_code
_entity_poly.pdbx_strand_id
1 'polypeptide(L)'
;MIPPLWRDAFYILMVTSEKNTSLPEGSIETKTTRLNLGPTHPATHGVFQNILELDGEKIISTEITIGYVHRAIEKIAERRPLYQITPLTDRLNYCSSPINNMGWHTTCEKLLGIQTPKRVDYLRVIIMELARIADHLICNGVMGVDAGAFTGFLYLMQYRELIYEIWEEICGARLTTNIGRIGGFERDFNDVAFTKLEKFLKEYPAALKEFESLLTRNRIFMDRTIGVGGISGERALNYGFTGPNLRAAGVDYDVRVHSPYCSYQDFEFDIPTGTTGDCYDRFLVRNGEMWQSLRIIEQAYRKIQEFKGAEATVFHADVPEYYLPEKADVYTKMEALIYHFKIVMGEVDIPPGEVYHSVEGGNGELGFYLISDGGRSPYRLHLRRPCFIYYQAFEELIKGSMISDAIMVMSSLNLIAGEMDG
;
A
#
# COMPACT_ATOMS: atom_id res chain seq x y z
N MET A 1 -23.09 23.39 30.87
CA MET A 1 -21.91 24.25 31.09
C MET A 1 -20.73 23.53 30.52
N ILE A 2 -20.22 23.98 29.37
CA ILE A 2 -19.05 23.41 28.70
C ILE A 2 -17.80 24.10 29.30
N PRO A 3 -16.73 23.35 29.64
CA PRO A 3 -15.55 23.94 30.27
C PRO A 3 -14.87 24.97 29.37
N PRO A 4 -14.22 26.00 29.92
CA PRO A 4 -13.69 27.15 29.16
C PRO A 4 -12.53 26.82 28.22
N LEU A 5 -11.88 25.68 28.34
CA LEU A 5 -10.74 25.23 27.50
C LEU A 5 -11.07 24.99 26.02
N TRP A 6 -12.35 24.86 25.65
CA TRP A 6 -12.77 24.65 24.27
C TRP A 6 -13.13 25.93 23.52
N ARG A 7 -13.26 27.04 24.22
CA ARG A 7 -13.55 28.34 23.60
C ARG A 7 -12.30 28.96 22.94
N ASP A 8 -11.14 28.71 23.52
CA ASP A 8 -9.88 29.28 23.01
C ASP A 8 -9.36 28.52 21.79
N ALA A 9 -9.66 27.22 21.65
CA ALA A 9 -9.33 26.41 20.48
C ALA A 9 -10.11 26.83 19.22
N PHE A 10 -11.33 27.34 19.37
CA PHE A 10 -12.13 27.84 18.24
C PHE A 10 -11.70 29.25 17.80
N TYR A 11 -11.08 30.05 18.67
CA TYR A 11 -10.62 31.41 18.35
C TYR A 11 -9.25 31.41 17.64
N ILE A 12 -8.42 30.39 17.81
CA ILE A 12 -7.12 30.24 17.13
C ILE A 12 -7.28 29.97 15.62
N LEU A 13 -8.44 29.49 15.18
CA LEU A 13 -8.74 29.24 13.77
C LEU A 13 -9.12 30.50 12.95
N MET A 14 -9.20 31.68 13.56
CA MET A 14 -9.52 32.95 12.88
C MET A 14 -8.48 34.06 13.10
N VAL A 15 -7.25 33.74 13.39
CA VAL A 15 -6.19 34.76 13.35
C VAL A 15 -5.64 34.84 11.94
N THR A 16 -6.19 35.76 11.16
CA THR A 16 -5.54 36.30 9.97
C THR A 16 -4.28 37.04 10.44
N SER A 17 -3.14 36.43 10.27
CA SER A 17 -1.86 37.11 10.44
C SER A 17 -1.68 38.08 9.26
N GLU A 18 -2.11 39.32 9.43
CA GLU A 18 -1.64 40.43 8.60
C GLU A 18 -0.16 40.63 8.90
N LYS A 19 0.72 40.04 8.12
CA LYS A 19 2.10 40.48 8.03
C LYS A 19 2.14 41.75 7.18
N ASN A 20 2.12 42.90 7.85
CA ASN A 20 2.47 44.19 7.25
C ASN A 20 3.97 44.18 6.89
N THR A 21 4.29 43.71 5.69
CA THR A 21 5.56 44.02 5.02
C THR A 21 5.29 45.19 4.08
N SER A 22 5.83 46.38 4.42
CA SER A 22 5.82 47.55 3.56
C SER A 22 6.54 47.22 2.25
N LEU A 23 5.77 47.14 1.16
CA LEU A 23 6.27 46.93 -0.20
C LEU A 23 6.81 48.26 -0.75
N PRO A 24 7.82 48.24 -1.66
CA PRO A 24 8.32 49.45 -2.32
C PRO A 24 7.22 50.15 -3.13
N GLU A 25 7.19 51.46 -3.13
CA GLU A 25 6.24 52.27 -3.91
C GLU A 25 6.28 51.87 -5.40
N GLY A 26 5.13 51.40 -5.92
CA GLY A 26 4.96 51.00 -7.34
C GLY A 26 4.76 49.54 -7.59
N SER A 27 4.77 48.65 -6.59
CA SER A 27 4.38 47.25 -6.75
C SER A 27 2.85 47.11 -6.75
N ILE A 28 2.32 46.40 -7.75
CA ILE A 28 0.93 45.99 -7.75
C ILE A 28 0.76 45.02 -6.57
N GLU A 29 -0.09 45.35 -5.59
CA GLU A 29 -0.47 44.41 -4.53
C GLU A 29 -1.18 43.21 -5.17
N THR A 30 -0.47 42.10 -5.33
CA THR A 30 -1.08 40.84 -5.66
C THR A 30 -1.78 40.31 -4.42
N LYS A 31 -3.10 40.42 -4.40
CA LYS A 31 -3.92 39.88 -3.30
C LYS A 31 -3.96 38.37 -3.39
N THR A 32 -3.14 37.70 -2.55
CA THR A 32 -3.19 36.25 -2.44
C THR A 32 -4.49 35.78 -1.78
N THR A 33 -5.03 34.64 -2.24
CA THR A 33 -6.23 34.02 -1.68
C THR A 33 -5.84 32.71 -1.02
N ARG A 34 -6.36 32.44 0.18
CA ARG A 34 -6.20 31.14 0.85
C ARG A 34 -7.40 30.25 0.56
N LEU A 35 -7.14 29.06 0.02
CA LEU A 35 -8.12 28.03 -0.26
C LEU A 35 -7.85 26.80 0.64
N ASN A 36 -8.86 26.37 1.37
CA ASN A 36 -8.77 25.12 2.13
C ASN A 36 -9.26 23.95 1.26
N LEU A 37 -8.32 23.09 0.85
CA LEU A 37 -8.59 21.87 0.09
C LEU A 37 -8.61 20.68 1.08
N GLY A 38 -9.80 20.29 1.53
CA GLY A 38 -10.01 19.19 2.47
C GLY A 38 -10.12 19.65 3.95
N PRO A 39 -10.34 18.70 4.90
CA PRO A 39 -10.49 17.25 4.68
C PRO A 39 -11.82 16.82 4.01
N THR A 40 -12.85 17.66 4.01
CA THR A 40 -14.19 17.34 3.48
C THR A 40 -14.30 17.48 1.96
N HIS A 41 -13.21 17.34 1.23
CA HIS A 41 -13.18 17.38 -0.22
C HIS A 41 -12.98 15.97 -0.81
N PRO A 42 -13.71 15.57 -1.89
CA PRO A 42 -13.59 14.22 -2.48
C PRO A 42 -12.16 13.87 -2.90
N ALA A 43 -11.42 14.82 -3.50
CA ALA A 43 -10.04 14.62 -3.93
C ALA A 43 -9.05 14.41 -2.78
N THR A 44 -9.40 14.78 -1.55
CA THR A 44 -8.57 14.59 -0.35
C THR A 44 -8.96 13.35 0.46
N HIS A 45 -9.79 12.48 -0.12
CA HIS A 45 -10.30 11.24 0.47
C HIS A 45 -10.97 11.42 1.85
N GLY A 46 -11.36 12.66 2.21
CA GLY A 46 -11.96 12.98 3.49
C GLY A 46 -10.99 13.07 4.68
N VAL A 47 -9.69 12.97 4.47
CA VAL A 47 -8.68 12.81 5.54
C VAL A 47 -7.41 13.62 5.36
N PHE A 48 -7.19 14.23 4.21
CA PHE A 48 -6.06 15.15 3.98
C PHE A 48 -6.54 16.59 4.02
N GLN A 49 -5.76 17.46 4.58
CA GLN A 49 -6.00 18.89 4.52
C GLN A 49 -4.81 19.60 3.90
N ASN A 50 -5.07 20.38 2.87
CA ASN A 50 -4.09 21.26 2.23
C ASN A 50 -4.64 22.69 2.26
N ILE A 51 -3.94 23.60 2.89
CA ILE A 51 -4.26 25.02 2.83
C ILE A 51 -3.39 25.62 1.74
N LEU A 52 -4.00 25.90 0.59
CA LEU A 52 -3.33 26.45 -0.58
C LEU A 52 -3.30 27.99 -0.49
N GLU A 53 -2.16 28.59 -0.73
CA GLU A 53 -2.03 30.01 -0.99
C GLU A 53 -1.94 30.22 -2.50
N LEU A 54 -2.85 31.04 -3.05
CA LEU A 54 -3.07 31.19 -4.48
C LEU A 54 -2.83 32.62 -4.93
N ASP A 55 -2.21 32.77 -6.11
CA ASP A 55 -2.19 33.97 -6.92
C ASP A 55 -3.05 33.71 -8.20
N GLY A 56 -4.31 34.13 -8.16
CA GLY A 56 -5.32 33.70 -9.11
C GLY A 56 -5.58 32.19 -8.98
N GLU A 57 -5.24 31.41 -10.00
CA GLU A 57 -5.35 29.93 -10.01
C GLU A 57 -4.00 29.23 -9.75
N LYS A 58 -2.90 29.99 -9.65
CA LYS A 58 -1.57 29.41 -9.42
C LYS A 58 -1.29 29.23 -7.93
N ILE A 59 -0.74 28.07 -7.59
CA ILE A 59 -0.36 27.71 -6.23
C ILE A 59 1.01 28.32 -5.94
N ILE A 60 1.09 29.17 -4.89
CA ILE A 60 2.33 29.77 -4.40
C ILE A 60 2.98 28.84 -3.36
N SER A 61 2.18 28.41 -2.39
CA SER A 61 2.59 27.55 -1.29
C SER A 61 1.43 26.70 -0.80
N THR A 62 1.72 25.64 -0.08
CA THR A 62 0.70 24.83 0.59
C THR A 62 1.14 24.46 2.00
N GLU A 63 0.21 24.48 2.92
CA GLU A 63 0.38 23.96 4.28
C GLU A 63 -0.36 22.62 4.37
N ILE A 64 0.38 21.55 4.65
CA ILE A 64 -0.12 20.19 4.69
C ILE A 64 -0.43 19.81 6.13
N THR A 65 -1.64 19.29 6.38
CA THR A 65 -2.03 18.73 7.67
C THR A 65 -2.48 17.29 7.49
N ILE A 66 -1.89 16.39 8.27
CA ILE A 66 -2.19 14.95 8.33
C ILE A 66 -2.56 14.55 9.77
N GLY A 67 -2.98 13.31 9.97
CA GLY A 67 -3.30 12.77 11.29
C GLY A 67 -4.79 12.56 11.55
N TYR A 68 -5.67 12.91 10.62
CA TYR A 68 -7.12 12.72 10.78
C TYR A 68 -7.54 11.25 10.94
N VAL A 69 -6.72 10.31 10.45
CA VAL A 69 -6.92 8.85 10.57
C VAL A 69 -5.79 8.21 11.38
N HIS A 70 -5.04 8.98 12.15
CA HIS A 70 -4.00 8.42 13.01
C HIS A 70 -4.61 7.55 14.11
N ARG A 71 -4.28 6.26 14.09
CA ARG A 71 -4.87 5.23 14.97
C ARG A 71 -3.88 4.69 15.98
N ALA A 72 -2.66 5.21 16.02
CA ALA A 72 -1.57 4.76 16.88
C ALA A 72 -1.24 3.25 16.71
N ILE A 73 -1.24 2.75 15.46
CA ILE A 73 -1.04 1.32 15.13
C ILE A 73 0.24 0.79 15.77
N GLU A 74 1.36 1.52 15.67
CA GLU A 74 2.62 1.13 16.26
C GLU A 74 2.51 0.96 17.78
N LYS A 75 1.82 1.87 18.45
CA LYS A 75 1.64 1.82 19.92
C LYS A 75 0.67 0.75 20.39
N ILE A 76 -0.35 0.45 19.58
CA ILE A 76 -1.26 -0.66 19.85
C ILE A 76 -0.52 -1.99 19.69
N ALA A 77 0.35 -2.11 18.67
CA ALA A 77 1.13 -3.31 18.41
C ALA A 77 2.05 -3.70 19.59
N GLU A 78 2.63 -2.72 20.30
CA GLU A 78 3.46 -2.95 21.50
C GLU A 78 2.71 -3.65 22.67
N ARG A 79 1.37 -3.74 22.59
CA ARG A 79 0.52 -4.35 23.64
C ARG A 79 -0.25 -5.56 23.15
N ARG A 80 0.10 -6.10 21.98
CA ARG A 80 -0.62 -7.21 21.36
C ARG A 80 0.35 -8.34 21.02
N PRO A 81 -0.06 -9.60 21.16
CA PRO A 81 0.72 -10.70 20.63
C PRO A 81 0.80 -10.63 19.10
N LEU A 82 1.83 -11.23 18.50
CA LEU A 82 2.15 -11.08 17.06
C LEU A 82 0.96 -11.34 16.14
N TYR A 83 0.16 -12.36 16.41
CA TYR A 83 -0.98 -12.74 15.57
C TYR A 83 -2.14 -11.71 15.62
N GLN A 84 -2.28 -10.95 16.71
CA GLN A 84 -3.30 -9.91 16.84
C GLN A 84 -2.91 -8.60 16.14
N ILE A 85 -1.66 -8.48 15.70
CA ILE A 85 -1.19 -7.31 14.94
C ILE A 85 -1.58 -7.43 13.46
N THR A 86 -1.72 -8.65 12.93
CA THR A 86 -2.07 -8.89 11.54
C THR A 86 -3.29 -8.08 11.05
N PRO A 87 -4.43 -8.02 11.76
CA PRO A 87 -5.56 -7.20 11.34
C PRO A 87 -5.29 -5.69 11.32
N LEU A 88 -4.28 -5.22 12.07
CA LEU A 88 -3.87 -3.82 12.03
C LEU A 88 -3.08 -3.51 10.76
N THR A 89 -2.25 -4.46 10.29
CA THR A 89 -1.47 -4.28 9.07
C THR A 89 -2.31 -4.24 7.81
N ASP A 90 -3.45 -4.95 7.75
CA ASP A 90 -4.41 -4.85 6.65
C ASP A 90 -4.82 -3.41 6.34
N ARG A 91 -4.91 -2.59 7.37
CA ARG A 91 -5.44 -1.24 7.31
C ARG A 91 -4.38 -0.17 7.07
N LEU A 92 -3.15 -0.55 6.78
CA LEU A 92 -2.12 0.36 6.26
C LEU A 92 -2.49 0.77 4.83
N ASN A 93 -1.97 0.09 3.82
CA ASN A 93 -2.50 0.21 2.47
C ASN A 93 -3.66 -0.79 2.30
N TYR A 94 -4.88 -0.35 2.56
CA TYR A 94 -6.06 -1.22 2.49
C TYR A 94 -6.42 -1.63 1.05
N CYS A 95 -5.84 -1.00 0.02
CA CYS A 95 -6.05 -1.39 -1.37
C CYS A 95 -5.27 -2.66 -1.73
N SER A 96 -4.14 -2.89 -1.06
CA SER A 96 -3.27 -4.07 -1.21
C SER A 96 -3.00 -4.76 0.12
N SER A 97 -4.04 -4.95 0.95
CA SER A 97 -3.93 -5.51 2.29
C SER A 97 -3.15 -6.83 2.40
N PRO A 98 -3.24 -7.78 1.45
CA PRO A 98 -2.43 -8.99 1.51
C PRO A 98 -0.93 -8.75 1.52
N ILE A 99 -0.42 -7.73 0.80
CA ILE A 99 1.02 -7.41 0.82
C ILE A 99 1.46 -7.00 2.21
N ASN A 100 0.65 -6.19 2.91
CA ASN A 100 0.97 -5.73 4.26
C ASN A 100 1.03 -6.90 5.25
N ASN A 101 0.07 -7.85 5.14
CA ASN A 101 0.08 -9.06 5.96
C ASN A 101 1.34 -9.88 5.72
N MET A 102 1.69 -10.13 4.46
CA MET A 102 2.88 -10.92 4.12
C MET A 102 4.15 -10.23 4.60
N GLY A 103 4.25 -8.90 4.46
CA GLY A 103 5.36 -8.13 5.02
C GLY A 103 5.50 -8.28 6.53
N TRP A 104 4.38 -8.23 7.26
CA TRP A 104 4.37 -8.48 8.70
C TRP A 104 4.78 -9.91 9.05
N HIS A 105 4.19 -10.91 8.39
CA HIS A 105 4.47 -12.32 8.69
C HIS A 105 5.92 -12.69 8.38
N THR A 106 6.45 -12.27 7.23
CA THR A 106 7.86 -12.51 6.88
C THR A 106 8.81 -11.82 7.85
N THR A 107 8.46 -10.66 8.39
CA THR A 107 9.22 -9.99 9.45
C THR A 107 9.23 -10.83 10.74
N CYS A 108 8.06 -11.33 11.17
CA CYS A 108 7.96 -12.21 12.32
C CYS A 108 8.75 -13.52 12.11
N GLU A 109 8.60 -14.14 10.94
CA GLU A 109 9.31 -15.38 10.58
C GLU A 109 10.82 -15.21 10.63
N LYS A 110 11.32 -14.06 10.15
CA LYS A 110 12.75 -13.73 10.23
C LYS A 110 13.23 -13.59 11.66
N LEU A 111 12.43 -12.98 12.56
CA LEU A 111 12.76 -12.89 13.98
C LEU A 111 12.73 -14.25 14.68
N LEU A 112 11.73 -15.08 14.34
CA LEU A 112 11.50 -16.40 14.92
C LEU A 112 12.39 -17.50 14.31
N GLY A 113 13.11 -17.20 13.21
CA GLY A 113 13.94 -18.19 12.49
C GLY A 113 13.12 -19.25 11.72
N ILE A 114 11.86 -18.96 11.39
CA ILE A 114 10.96 -19.88 10.69
C ILE A 114 11.27 -19.86 9.19
N GLN A 115 11.44 -21.04 8.61
CA GLN A 115 11.59 -21.22 7.18
C GLN A 115 10.26 -21.70 6.58
N THR A 116 9.75 -21.00 5.59
CA THR A 116 8.52 -21.38 4.91
C THR A 116 8.79 -22.38 3.77
N PRO A 117 7.91 -23.35 3.56
CA PRO A 117 7.99 -24.25 2.41
C PRO A 117 7.86 -23.48 1.08
N LYS A 118 8.56 -23.92 0.03
CA LYS A 118 8.53 -23.23 -1.29
C LYS A 118 7.12 -23.05 -1.88
N ARG A 119 6.25 -24.04 -1.70
CA ARG A 119 4.87 -23.93 -2.17
C ARG A 119 4.14 -22.75 -1.49
N VAL A 120 4.35 -22.57 -0.19
CA VAL A 120 3.78 -21.44 0.58
C VAL A 120 4.29 -20.12 0.02
N ASP A 121 5.58 -20.01 -0.27
CA ASP A 121 6.17 -18.82 -0.87
C ASP A 121 5.52 -18.49 -2.22
N TYR A 122 5.31 -19.48 -3.08
CA TYR A 122 4.68 -19.26 -4.39
C TYR A 122 3.21 -18.85 -4.27
N LEU A 123 2.47 -19.40 -3.32
CA LEU A 123 1.12 -18.96 -3.00
C LEU A 123 1.09 -17.52 -2.51
N ARG A 124 2.05 -17.15 -1.64
CA ARG A 124 2.21 -15.76 -1.16
C ARG A 124 2.50 -14.80 -2.32
N VAL A 125 3.38 -15.18 -3.25
CA VAL A 125 3.68 -14.35 -4.43
C VAL A 125 2.43 -14.14 -5.28
N ILE A 126 1.62 -15.16 -5.54
CA ILE A 126 0.36 -15.01 -6.29
C ILE A 126 -0.54 -13.98 -5.60
N ILE A 127 -0.75 -14.09 -4.29
CA ILE A 127 -1.63 -13.19 -3.55
C ILE A 127 -1.09 -11.76 -3.53
N MET A 128 0.22 -11.60 -3.35
CA MET A 128 0.85 -10.26 -3.33
C MET A 128 0.77 -9.58 -4.70
N GLU A 129 0.99 -10.32 -5.78
CA GLU A 129 0.91 -9.73 -7.13
C GLU A 129 -0.55 -9.46 -7.55
N LEU A 130 -1.52 -10.28 -7.15
CA LEU A 130 -2.95 -9.95 -7.30
C LEU A 130 -3.30 -8.66 -6.53
N ALA A 131 -2.75 -8.50 -5.33
CA ALA A 131 -2.97 -7.31 -4.51
C ALA A 131 -2.32 -6.06 -5.13
N ARG A 132 -1.14 -6.20 -5.73
CA ARG A 132 -0.49 -5.12 -6.50
C ARG A 132 -1.33 -4.70 -7.69
N ILE A 133 -1.86 -5.65 -8.46
CA ILE A 133 -2.79 -5.35 -9.56
C ILE A 133 -4.01 -4.61 -9.03
N ALA A 134 -4.63 -5.09 -7.95
CA ALA A 134 -5.82 -4.47 -7.36
C ALA A 134 -5.57 -3.02 -6.90
N ASP A 135 -4.39 -2.71 -6.38
CA ASP A 135 -3.98 -1.36 -5.98
C ASP A 135 -3.76 -0.45 -7.19
N HIS A 136 -3.03 -0.94 -8.20
CA HIS A 136 -2.79 -0.17 -9.43
C HIS A 136 -4.05 0.10 -10.25
N LEU A 137 -5.02 -0.83 -10.24
CA LEU A 137 -6.33 -0.63 -10.85
C LEU A 137 -7.08 0.54 -10.22
N ILE A 138 -7.03 0.67 -8.89
CA ILE A 138 -7.61 1.84 -8.20
C ILE A 138 -6.86 3.10 -8.57
N CYS A 139 -5.54 3.12 -8.41
CA CYS A 139 -4.74 4.32 -8.64
C CYS A 139 -4.94 4.88 -10.04
N ASN A 140 -4.73 4.04 -11.07
CA ASN A 140 -4.86 4.46 -12.46
C ASN A 140 -6.32 4.77 -12.84
N GLY A 141 -7.28 4.08 -12.20
CA GLY A 141 -8.70 4.37 -12.35
C GLY A 141 -9.09 5.74 -11.79
N VAL A 142 -8.62 6.08 -10.59
CA VAL A 142 -8.85 7.38 -9.94
C VAL A 142 -8.20 8.50 -10.73
N MET A 143 -6.96 8.32 -11.22
CA MET A 143 -6.32 9.28 -12.12
C MET A 143 -7.20 9.55 -13.37
N GLY A 144 -7.83 8.50 -13.92
CA GLY A 144 -8.78 8.63 -15.01
C GLY A 144 -10.01 9.48 -14.63
N VAL A 145 -10.59 9.25 -13.45
CA VAL A 145 -11.74 10.01 -12.92
C VAL A 145 -11.38 11.49 -12.75
N ASP A 146 -10.23 11.79 -12.18
CA ASP A 146 -9.76 13.16 -11.94
C ASP A 146 -9.46 13.90 -13.26
N ALA A 147 -9.14 13.16 -14.32
CA ALA A 147 -9.04 13.68 -15.68
C ALA A 147 -10.39 13.72 -16.44
N GLY A 148 -11.50 13.30 -15.81
CA GLY A 148 -12.86 13.29 -16.40
C GLY A 148 -13.24 11.98 -17.09
N ALA A 149 -12.42 10.92 -17.06
CA ALA A 149 -12.66 9.64 -17.72
C ALA A 149 -13.30 8.59 -16.78
N PHE A 150 -14.50 8.86 -16.27
CA PHE A 150 -15.20 8.02 -15.29
C PHE A 150 -15.46 6.57 -15.78
N THR A 151 -15.74 6.40 -17.07
CA THR A 151 -16.01 5.07 -17.65
C THR A 151 -14.82 4.14 -17.52
N GLY A 152 -13.58 4.64 -17.68
CA GLY A 152 -12.36 3.87 -17.51
C GLY A 152 -12.23 3.29 -16.08
N PHE A 153 -12.58 4.08 -15.08
CA PHE A 153 -12.61 3.64 -13.70
C PHE A 153 -13.57 2.46 -13.46
N LEU A 154 -14.83 2.60 -13.91
CA LEU A 154 -15.82 1.52 -13.74
C LEU A 154 -15.38 0.22 -14.43
N TYR A 155 -14.74 0.33 -15.58
CA TYR A 155 -14.20 -0.80 -16.29
C TYR A 155 -13.10 -1.52 -15.49
N LEU A 156 -12.18 -0.77 -14.89
CA LEU A 156 -11.13 -1.35 -14.04
C LEU A 156 -11.70 -1.99 -12.78
N MET A 157 -12.74 -1.41 -12.19
CA MET A 157 -13.38 -1.96 -10.99
C MET A 157 -14.01 -3.33 -11.25
N GLN A 158 -14.51 -3.61 -12.45
CA GLN A 158 -15.03 -4.93 -12.82
C GLN A 158 -13.96 -6.02 -12.69
N TYR A 159 -12.72 -5.74 -13.09
CA TYR A 159 -11.62 -6.72 -12.99
C TYR A 159 -11.07 -6.82 -11.57
N ARG A 160 -11.15 -5.76 -10.81
CA ARG A 160 -10.83 -5.80 -9.39
C ARG A 160 -11.81 -6.70 -8.62
N GLU A 161 -13.08 -6.74 -9.02
CA GLU A 161 -14.07 -7.67 -8.46
C GLU A 161 -13.65 -9.14 -8.66
N LEU A 162 -13.08 -9.51 -9.80
CA LEU A 162 -12.59 -10.89 -10.02
C LEU A 162 -11.48 -11.26 -9.02
N ILE A 163 -10.60 -10.31 -8.66
CA ILE A 163 -9.58 -10.52 -7.63
C ILE A 163 -10.24 -10.72 -6.27
N TYR A 164 -11.24 -9.93 -5.95
CA TYR A 164 -11.97 -10.05 -4.69
C TYR A 164 -12.72 -11.37 -4.57
N GLU A 165 -13.28 -11.88 -5.67
CA GLU A 165 -13.92 -13.22 -5.68
C GLU A 165 -12.90 -14.34 -5.37
N ILE A 166 -11.64 -14.19 -5.80
CA ILE A 166 -10.57 -15.13 -5.46
C ILE A 166 -10.26 -15.04 -3.95
N TRP A 167 -10.11 -13.83 -3.40
CA TRP A 167 -9.83 -13.66 -1.97
C TRP A 167 -10.97 -14.13 -1.09
N GLU A 168 -12.21 -13.85 -1.48
CA GLU A 168 -13.41 -14.31 -0.76
C GLU A 168 -13.47 -15.85 -0.68
N GLU A 169 -13.04 -16.54 -1.73
CA GLU A 169 -12.97 -18.00 -1.75
C GLU A 169 -11.90 -18.55 -0.79
N ILE A 170 -10.77 -17.87 -0.66
CA ILE A 170 -9.65 -18.31 0.17
C ILE A 170 -9.86 -17.99 1.64
N CYS A 171 -10.30 -16.77 1.96
CA CYS A 171 -10.36 -16.27 3.32
C CYS A 171 -11.73 -15.74 3.78
N GLY A 172 -12.73 -15.70 2.89
CA GLY A 172 -14.08 -15.20 3.20
C GLY A 172 -14.18 -13.67 3.27
N ALA A 173 -13.10 -12.93 2.97
CA ALA A 173 -13.09 -11.46 2.99
C ALA A 173 -12.66 -10.89 1.63
N ARG A 174 -13.18 -9.70 1.30
CA ARG A 174 -13.01 -9.06 -0.01
C ARG A 174 -11.91 -7.98 0.00
N LEU A 175 -11.72 -7.27 1.08
CA LEU A 175 -10.83 -6.10 1.14
C LEU A 175 -9.74 -6.24 2.21
N THR A 176 -10.10 -6.26 3.48
CA THR A 176 -9.18 -6.48 4.60
C THR A 176 -9.17 -7.97 4.93
N THR A 177 -8.32 -8.69 4.23
CA THR A 177 -8.42 -10.14 4.08
C THR A 177 -7.90 -10.92 5.27
N ASN A 178 -6.93 -10.38 6.01
CA ASN A 178 -6.24 -11.11 7.08
C ASN A 178 -5.86 -12.54 6.66
N ILE A 179 -5.42 -12.68 5.40
CA ILE A 179 -5.28 -13.96 4.69
C ILE A 179 -4.08 -14.78 5.17
N GLY A 180 -3.01 -14.10 5.59
CA GLY A 180 -1.77 -14.74 5.99
C GLY A 180 -1.74 -15.15 7.46
N ARG A 181 -0.81 -16.05 7.76
CA ARG A 181 -0.40 -16.45 9.11
C ARG A 181 1.12 -16.53 9.18
N ILE A 182 1.68 -16.46 10.37
CA ILE A 182 3.10 -16.75 10.59
C ILE A 182 3.34 -18.20 10.18
N GLY A 183 4.25 -18.43 9.25
CA GLY A 183 4.53 -19.73 8.66
C GLY A 183 3.70 -20.08 7.42
N GLY A 184 2.69 -19.29 7.03
CA GLY A 184 1.91 -19.59 5.83
C GLY A 184 0.51 -18.99 5.78
N PHE A 185 -0.48 -19.85 5.59
CA PHE A 185 -1.90 -19.50 5.47
C PHE A 185 -2.73 -20.30 6.47
N GLU A 186 -3.93 -19.83 6.80
CA GLU A 186 -4.87 -20.58 7.64
C GLU A 186 -5.48 -21.78 6.93
N ARG A 187 -5.65 -21.65 5.62
CA ARG A 187 -6.25 -22.69 4.76
C ARG A 187 -5.51 -22.75 3.44
N ASP A 188 -5.53 -23.91 2.81
CA ASP A 188 -5.02 -24.06 1.46
C ASP A 188 -5.97 -23.44 0.41
N PHE A 189 -5.44 -23.15 -0.75
CA PHE A 189 -6.23 -22.72 -1.90
C PHE A 189 -6.98 -23.95 -2.42
N ASN A 190 -8.29 -23.80 -2.55
CA ASN A 190 -9.14 -24.86 -3.09
C ASN A 190 -9.21 -24.79 -4.63
N ASP A 191 -9.77 -25.84 -5.25
CA ASP A 191 -9.91 -25.93 -6.71
C ASP A 191 -10.74 -24.79 -7.29
N VAL A 192 -11.70 -24.26 -6.52
CA VAL A 192 -12.54 -23.13 -6.95
C VAL A 192 -11.72 -21.85 -7.04
N ALA A 193 -10.84 -21.59 -6.07
CA ALA A 193 -9.94 -20.43 -6.10
C ALA A 193 -8.99 -20.51 -7.30
N PHE A 194 -8.42 -21.68 -7.57
CA PHE A 194 -7.57 -21.87 -8.76
C PHE A 194 -8.35 -21.71 -10.08
N THR A 195 -9.59 -22.20 -10.17
CA THR A 195 -10.44 -22.00 -11.35
C THR A 195 -10.74 -20.52 -11.59
N LYS A 196 -11.03 -19.76 -10.51
CA LYS A 196 -11.22 -18.31 -10.59
C LYS A 196 -9.94 -17.58 -11.01
N LEU A 197 -8.77 -18.03 -10.51
CA LEU A 197 -7.47 -17.49 -10.91
C LEU A 197 -7.20 -17.74 -12.41
N GLU A 198 -7.45 -18.93 -12.92
CA GLU A 198 -7.31 -19.24 -14.34
C GLU A 198 -8.21 -18.35 -15.22
N LYS A 199 -9.46 -18.16 -14.79
CA LYS A 199 -10.39 -17.24 -15.45
C LYS A 199 -9.82 -15.84 -15.50
N PHE A 200 -9.31 -15.32 -14.36
CA PHE A 200 -8.69 -13.99 -14.27
C PHE A 200 -7.49 -13.89 -15.23
N LEU A 201 -6.56 -14.84 -15.21
CA LEU A 201 -5.38 -14.84 -16.08
C LEU A 201 -5.75 -14.85 -17.58
N LYS A 202 -6.87 -15.47 -17.94
CA LYS A 202 -7.37 -15.52 -19.32
C LYS A 202 -8.03 -14.21 -19.77
N GLU A 203 -8.83 -13.58 -18.92
CA GLU A 203 -9.68 -12.44 -19.27
C GLU A 203 -8.94 -11.10 -19.09
N TYR A 204 -8.15 -10.95 -18.04
CA TYR A 204 -7.53 -9.69 -17.65
C TYR A 204 -6.55 -9.09 -18.66
N PRO A 205 -5.72 -9.84 -19.41
CA PRO A 205 -4.83 -9.24 -20.40
C PRO A 205 -5.54 -8.46 -21.51
N ALA A 206 -6.72 -8.92 -21.94
CA ALA A 206 -7.53 -8.22 -22.92
C ALA A 206 -8.09 -6.91 -22.35
N ALA A 207 -8.55 -6.96 -21.10
CA ALA A 207 -9.07 -5.82 -20.40
C ALA A 207 -8.02 -4.73 -20.17
N LEU A 208 -6.82 -5.12 -19.78
CA LEU A 208 -5.73 -4.17 -19.57
C LEU A 208 -5.34 -3.47 -20.88
N LYS A 209 -5.29 -4.19 -22.00
CA LYS A 209 -5.07 -3.58 -23.33
C LYS A 209 -6.17 -2.60 -23.72
N GLU A 210 -7.42 -2.93 -23.42
CA GLU A 210 -8.54 -2.05 -23.72
C GLU A 210 -8.46 -0.77 -22.88
N PHE A 211 -8.19 -0.89 -21.59
CA PHE A 211 -7.97 0.25 -20.70
C PHE A 211 -6.82 1.14 -21.17
N GLU A 212 -5.68 0.57 -21.53
CA GLU A 212 -4.56 1.31 -22.09
C GLU A 212 -4.95 2.07 -23.36
N SER A 213 -5.76 1.47 -24.21
CA SER A 213 -6.24 2.11 -25.44
C SER A 213 -7.12 3.33 -25.17
N LEU A 214 -7.86 3.33 -24.06
CA LEU A 214 -8.75 4.43 -23.65
C LEU A 214 -8.01 5.65 -23.10
N LEU A 215 -6.96 5.44 -22.31
CA LEU A 215 -6.30 6.53 -21.58
C LEU A 215 -4.90 6.87 -22.08
N THR A 216 -4.05 5.87 -22.38
CA THR A 216 -2.61 6.09 -22.65
C THR A 216 -2.37 7.07 -23.79
N ARG A 217 -3.19 7.05 -24.85
CA ARG A 217 -3.10 7.97 -26.01
C ARG A 217 -4.21 9.01 -26.06
N ASN A 218 -4.96 9.15 -24.98
CA ASN A 218 -5.99 10.17 -24.90
C ASN A 218 -5.35 11.54 -24.73
N ARG A 219 -5.60 12.46 -25.68
CA ARG A 219 -4.98 13.78 -25.68
C ARG A 219 -5.31 14.59 -24.43
N ILE A 220 -6.55 14.54 -23.93
CA ILE A 220 -6.95 15.27 -22.73
C ILE A 220 -6.19 14.74 -21.51
N PHE A 221 -6.08 13.42 -21.38
CA PHE A 221 -5.34 12.79 -20.30
C PHE A 221 -3.85 13.13 -20.35
N MET A 222 -3.25 13.09 -21.56
CA MET A 222 -1.84 13.46 -21.76
C MET A 222 -1.60 14.94 -21.42
N ASP A 223 -2.45 15.86 -21.89
CA ASP A 223 -2.35 17.29 -21.61
C ASP A 223 -2.52 17.62 -20.11
N ARG A 224 -3.19 16.74 -19.34
CA ARG A 224 -3.40 16.88 -17.90
C ARG A 224 -2.34 16.22 -17.04
N THR A 225 -1.47 15.39 -17.60
CA THR A 225 -0.52 14.56 -16.83
C THR A 225 0.94 14.75 -17.22
N ILE A 226 1.21 15.05 -18.50
CA ILE A 226 2.59 15.26 -18.99
C ILE A 226 3.12 16.59 -18.45
N GLY A 227 4.30 16.54 -17.81
CA GLY A 227 4.95 17.71 -17.22
C GLY A 227 4.32 18.19 -15.91
N VAL A 228 3.29 17.52 -15.39
CA VAL A 228 2.62 17.88 -14.13
C VAL A 228 3.21 17.07 -12.99
N GLY A 229 3.62 17.76 -11.91
CA GLY A 229 4.17 17.12 -10.69
C GLY A 229 5.42 16.30 -10.93
N GLY A 230 6.30 16.76 -11.87
CA GLY A 230 7.56 16.10 -12.17
C GLY A 230 8.59 16.23 -11.04
N ILE A 231 9.39 15.19 -10.85
CA ILE A 231 10.49 15.16 -9.87
C ILE A 231 11.69 14.41 -10.46
N SER A 232 12.90 14.97 -10.28
CA SER A 232 14.10 14.29 -10.72
C SER A 232 14.42 13.07 -9.83
N GLY A 233 15.10 12.06 -10.37
CA GLY A 233 15.52 10.87 -9.62
C GLY A 233 16.36 11.19 -8.39
N GLU A 234 17.29 12.13 -8.48
CA GLU A 234 18.11 12.59 -7.37
C GLU A 234 17.24 13.22 -6.25
N ARG A 235 16.28 14.06 -6.64
CA ARG A 235 15.41 14.72 -5.69
C ARG A 235 14.44 13.73 -5.02
N ALA A 236 13.93 12.77 -5.81
CA ALA A 236 13.09 11.69 -5.30
C ALA A 236 13.83 10.82 -4.27
N LEU A 237 15.10 10.48 -4.53
CA LEU A 237 15.96 9.77 -3.58
C LEU A 237 16.18 10.57 -2.29
N ASN A 238 16.44 11.89 -2.40
CA ASN A 238 16.64 12.76 -1.24
C ASN A 238 15.40 12.84 -0.33
N TYR A 239 14.18 12.73 -0.89
CA TYR A 239 12.95 12.58 -0.10
C TYR A 239 12.76 11.17 0.46
N GLY A 240 13.48 10.17 -0.04
CA GLY A 240 13.31 8.77 0.32
C GLY A 240 12.18 8.06 -0.45
N PHE A 241 11.88 8.50 -1.67
CA PHE A 241 10.92 7.82 -2.54
C PHE A 241 11.38 6.41 -2.86
N THR A 242 10.41 5.51 -3.08
CA THR A 242 10.62 4.13 -3.50
C THR A 242 9.47 3.73 -4.44
N GLY A 243 9.47 2.49 -4.94
CA GLY A 243 8.39 1.95 -5.73
C GLY A 243 8.07 2.68 -7.02
N PRO A 244 6.81 2.63 -7.49
CA PRO A 244 6.39 3.21 -8.76
C PRO A 244 6.74 4.69 -8.91
N ASN A 245 6.66 5.46 -7.83
CA ASN A 245 6.94 6.90 -7.87
C ASN A 245 8.44 7.20 -8.06
N LEU A 246 9.33 6.38 -7.51
CA LEU A 246 10.77 6.49 -7.75
C LEU A 246 11.13 5.97 -9.14
N ARG A 247 10.55 4.84 -9.55
CA ARG A 247 10.78 4.25 -10.88
C ARG A 247 10.31 5.18 -12.00
N ALA A 248 9.23 5.94 -11.79
CA ALA A 248 8.78 6.98 -12.71
C ALA A 248 9.85 8.07 -12.93
N ALA A 249 10.65 8.37 -11.91
CA ALA A 249 11.76 9.32 -11.99
C ALA A 249 13.06 8.73 -12.59
N GLY A 250 12.99 7.53 -13.17
CA GLY A 250 14.08 6.88 -13.91
C GLY A 250 15.07 6.10 -13.04
N VAL A 251 14.77 5.86 -11.76
CA VAL A 251 15.62 5.07 -10.86
C VAL A 251 15.16 3.62 -10.84
N ASP A 252 16.03 2.72 -11.26
CA ASP A 252 15.79 1.27 -11.26
C ASP A 252 16.03 0.69 -9.85
N TYR A 253 14.97 0.75 -9.01
CA TYR A 253 14.99 0.17 -7.67
C TYR A 253 13.68 -0.57 -7.38
N ASP A 254 13.81 -1.86 -7.03
CA ASP A 254 12.70 -2.73 -6.62
C ASP A 254 13.17 -3.70 -5.53
N VAL A 255 12.45 -3.74 -4.41
CA VAL A 255 12.79 -4.60 -3.26
C VAL A 255 12.76 -6.08 -3.64
N ARG A 256 11.88 -6.47 -4.57
CA ARG A 256 11.77 -7.87 -5.04
C ARG A 256 13.05 -8.38 -5.72
N VAL A 257 13.85 -7.47 -6.30
CA VAL A 257 15.11 -7.78 -6.97
C VAL A 257 16.31 -7.54 -6.06
N HIS A 258 16.35 -6.38 -5.38
CA HIS A 258 17.52 -5.98 -4.57
C HIS A 258 17.58 -6.68 -3.22
N SER A 259 16.44 -7.04 -2.63
CA SER A 259 16.35 -7.77 -1.37
C SER A 259 15.21 -8.82 -1.44
N PRO A 260 15.38 -9.87 -2.25
CA PRO A 260 14.32 -10.82 -2.57
C PRO A 260 13.79 -11.53 -1.31
N TYR A 261 12.50 -11.74 -1.28
CA TYR A 261 11.75 -12.43 -0.22
C TYR A 261 10.73 -13.37 -0.86
N CYS A 262 10.17 -14.32 -0.12
CA CYS A 262 9.14 -15.27 -0.59
C CYS A 262 9.51 -15.89 -1.96
N SER A 263 10.77 -16.22 -2.18
CA SER A 263 11.25 -16.86 -3.42
C SER A 263 11.02 -16.03 -4.71
N TYR A 264 10.96 -14.68 -4.67
CA TYR A 264 10.86 -13.83 -5.85
C TYR A 264 12.01 -14.04 -6.85
N GLN A 265 13.19 -14.44 -6.38
CA GLN A 265 14.34 -14.76 -7.23
C GLN A 265 14.11 -15.94 -8.18
N ASP A 266 13.05 -16.72 -7.97
CA ASP A 266 12.68 -17.85 -8.83
C ASP A 266 11.86 -17.42 -10.06
N PHE A 267 11.49 -16.13 -10.18
CA PHE A 267 10.62 -15.60 -11.23
C PHE A 267 11.34 -14.56 -12.09
N GLU A 268 11.02 -14.58 -13.38
CA GLU A 268 11.54 -13.62 -14.36
C GLU A 268 10.53 -12.50 -14.60
N PHE A 269 10.94 -11.25 -14.37
CA PHE A 269 10.18 -10.06 -14.66
C PHE A 269 11.08 -8.86 -14.88
N ASP A 270 10.58 -7.86 -15.58
CA ASP A 270 11.28 -6.62 -15.85
C ASP A 270 10.79 -5.52 -14.89
N ILE A 271 11.63 -4.52 -14.62
CA ILE A 271 11.27 -3.36 -13.79
C ILE A 271 10.92 -2.20 -14.73
N PRO A 272 9.64 -1.80 -14.83
CA PRO A 272 9.24 -0.64 -15.63
C PRO A 272 9.79 0.65 -15.01
N THR A 273 10.45 1.48 -15.81
CA THR A 273 10.97 2.79 -15.40
C THR A 273 10.49 3.89 -16.32
N GLY A 274 10.24 5.08 -15.75
CA GLY A 274 9.95 6.31 -16.49
C GLY A 274 11.20 7.14 -16.74
N THR A 275 11.03 8.41 -17.06
CA THR A 275 12.13 9.34 -17.38
C THR A 275 12.01 10.69 -16.69
N THR A 276 10.79 11.23 -16.59
CA THR A 276 10.52 12.60 -16.12
C THR A 276 9.99 12.66 -14.69
N GLY A 277 9.50 11.53 -14.17
CA GLY A 277 8.91 11.47 -12.83
C GLY A 277 7.62 12.27 -12.68
N ASP A 278 6.91 12.56 -13.78
CA ASP A 278 5.64 13.27 -13.78
C ASP A 278 4.43 12.32 -13.56
N CYS A 279 3.23 12.88 -13.54
CA CYS A 279 2.00 12.09 -13.37
C CYS A 279 1.81 11.05 -14.47
N TYR A 280 2.23 11.37 -15.70
CA TYR A 280 2.10 10.45 -16.84
C TYR A 280 3.06 9.27 -16.73
N ASP A 281 4.31 9.51 -16.37
CA ASP A 281 5.28 8.43 -16.13
C ASP A 281 4.86 7.52 -14.98
N ARG A 282 4.30 8.09 -13.89
CA ARG A 282 3.75 7.28 -12.78
C ARG A 282 2.61 6.38 -13.24
N PHE A 283 1.73 6.88 -14.12
CA PHE A 283 0.67 6.10 -14.73
C PHE A 283 1.22 4.96 -15.60
N LEU A 284 2.20 5.25 -16.48
CA LEU A 284 2.81 4.26 -17.36
C LEU A 284 3.56 3.17 -16.60
N VAL A 285 4.31 3.53 -15.56
CA VAL A 285 5.03 2.58 -14.70
C VAL A 285 4.06 1.61 -14.06
N ARG A 286 2.94 2.08 -13.48
CA ARG A 286 1.93 1.19 -12.89
C ARG A 286 1.26 0.28 -13.92
N ASN A 287 1.01 0.78 -15.14
CA ASN A 287 0.54 -0.09 -16.22
C ASN A 287 1.56 -1.18 -16.56
N GLY A 288 2.83 -0.83 -16.67
CA GLY A 288 3.91 -1.81 -16.88
C GLY A 288 4.01 -2.82 -15.74
N GLU A 289 3.88 -2.38 -14.49
CA GLU A 289 3.89 -3.28 -13.32
C GLU A 289 2.73 -4.26 -13.32
N MET A 290 1.53 -3.86 -13.74
CA MET A 290 0.40 -4.79 -13.87
C MET A 290 0.69 -5.92 -14.88
N TRP A 291 1.38 -5.64 -15.98
CA TRP A 291 1.83 -6.65 -16.93
C TRP A 291 2.88 -7.58 -16.33
N GLN A 292 3.83 -7.04 -15.57
CA GLN A 292 4.84 -7.86 -14.92
C GLN A 292 4.24 -8.72 -13.79
N SER A 293 3.30 -8.19 -13.03
CA SER A 293 2.56 -8.94 -12.02
C SER A 293 1.82 -10.14 -12.63
N LEU A 294 1.16 -9.95 -13.77
CA LEU A 294 0.57 -11.08 -14.52
C LEU A 294 1.60 -12.15 -14.87
N ARG A 295 2.75 -11.73 -15.42
CA ARG A 295 3.84 -12.63 -15.80
C ARG A 295 4.35 -13.44 -14.59
N ILE A 296 4.48 -12.79 -13.43
CA ILE A 296 4.90 -13.44 -12.19
C ILE A 296 3.83 -14.45 -11.72
N ILE A 297 2.55 -14.06 -11.72
CA ILE A 297 1.44 -14.94 -11.30
C ILE A 297 1.38 -16.19 -12.18
N GLU A 298 1.50 -16.05 -13.51
CA GLU A 298 1.51 -17.20 -14.43
C GLU A 298 2.67 -18.15 -14.15
N GLN A 299 3.86 -17.65 -13.89
CA GLN A 299 5.03 -18.46 -13.56
C GLN A 299 4.84 -19.18 -12.21
N ALA A 300 4.37 -18.44 -11.19
CA ALA A 300 4.13 -19.00 -9.87
C ALA A 300 3.04 -20.10 -9.91
N TYR A 301 1.96 -19.86 -10.66
CA TYR A 301 0.89 -20.83 -10.83
C TYR A 301 1.38 -22.12 -11.52
N ARG A 302 2.18 -22.00 -12.59
CA ARG A 302 2.79 -23.18 -13.26
C ARG A 302 3.67 -23.98 -12.29
N LYS A 303 4.52 -23.31 -11.51
CA LYS A 303 5.39 -23.96 -10.52
C LYS A 303 4.59 -24.64 -9.39
N ILE A 304 3.45 -24.08 -8.98
CA ILE A 304 2.57 -24.71 -7.99
C ILE A 304 2.02 -26.05 -8.53
N GLN A 305 1.68 -26.12 -9.80
CA GLN A 305 1.17 -27.36 -10.42
C GLN A 305 2.23 -28.48 -10.55
N GLU A 306 3.51 -28.16 -10.40
CA GLU A 306 4.61 -29.13 -10.40
C GLU A 306 4.75 -29.91 -9.09
N PHE A 307 4.24 -29.38 -7.97
CA PHE A 307 4.27 -30.08 -6.69
C PHE A 307 3.37 -31.32 -6.70
N LYS A 308 3.86 -32.42 -6.11
CA LYS A 308 3.17 -33.72 -6.09
C LYS A 308 3.13 -34.34 -4.69
N GLY A 309 2.15 -35.21 -4.48
CA GLY A 309 2.01 -35.93 -3.20
C GLY A 309 1.79 -35.00 -2.02
N ALA A 310 2.46 -35.21 -0.92
CA ALA A 310 2.31 -34.42 0.30
C ALA A 310 2.70 -32.94 0.12
N GLU A 311 3.67 -32.64 -0.75
CA GLU A 311 4.09 -31.25 -1.00
C GLU A 311 3.02 -30.41 -1.69
N ALA A 312 2.13 -31.05 -2.44
CA ALA A 312 1.04 -30.37 -3.16
C ALA A 312 -0.05 -29.78 -2.25
N THR A 313 -0.08 -30.18 -0.99
CA THR A 313 -1.09 -29.76 0.00
C THR A 313 -0.51 -28.94 1.16
N VAL A 314 0.80 -28.64 1.12
CA VAL A 314 1.45 -27.85 2.17
C VAL A 314 1.06 -26.37 2.00
N PHE A 315 0.45 -25.78 3.02
CA PHE A 315 0.04 -24.38 3.05
C PHE A 315 0.56 -23.60 4.27
N HIS A 316 1.32 -24.26 5.16
CA HIS A 316 2.03 -23.65 6.27
C HIS A 316 3.29 -24.46 6.65
N ALA A 317 4.22 -23.82 7.36
CA ALA A 317 5.36 -24.46 7.98
C ALA A 317 4.93 -25.27 9.21
N ASP A 318 5.70 -26.30 9.57
CA ASP A 318 5.46 -27.09 10.78
C ASP A 318 5.99 -26.33 12.00
N VAL A 319 5.19 -25.41 12.53
CA VAL A 319 5.51 -24.54 13.67
C VAL A 319 4.34 -24.49 14.67
N PRO A 320 4.08 -25.59 15.38
CA PRO A 320 2.88 -25.73 16.21
C PRO A 320 2.80 -24.70 17.34
N GLU A 321 3.90 -24.04 17.69
CA GLU A 321 3.95 -22.98 18.71
C GLU A 321 3.32 -21.66 18.23
N TYR A 322 3.30 -21.42 16.91
CA TYR A 322 2.84 -20.16 16.31
C TYR A 322 1.64 -20.32 15.39
N TYR A 323 1.22 -21.56 15.14
CA TYR A 323 0.11 -21.90 14.26
C TYR A 323 -1.01 -22.62 15.01
N LEU A 324 -2.26 -22.21 14.81
CA LEU A 324 -3.40 -22.86 15.46
C LEU A 324 -3.58 -24.29 14.94
N PRO A 325 -3.56 -25.30 15.82
CA PRO A 325 -3.74 -26.69 15.42
C PRO A 325 -5.17 -26.95 14.90
N GLU A 326 -5.31 -28.00 14.10
CA GLU A 326 -6.59 -28.47 13.63
C GLU A 326 -7.58 -28.75 14.79
N LYS A 327 -8.82 -28.31 14.66
CA LYS A 327 -9.85 -28.42 15.70
C LYS A 327 -10.04 -29.88 16.18
N ALA A 328 -9.95 -30.85 15.27
CA ALA A 328 -10.05 -32.27 15.61
C ALA A 328 -8.88 -32.72 16.51
N ASP A 329 -7.67 -32.23 16.26
CA ASP A 329 -6.48 -32.54 17.03
C ASP A 329 -6.54 -31.91 18.43
N VAL A 330 -7.10 -30.71 18.56
CA VAL A 330 -7.30 -30.07 19.88
C VAL A 330 -8.16 -30.90 20.83
N TYR A 331 -9.12 -31.67 20.30
CA TYR A 331 -9.96 -32.56 21.11
C TYR A 331 -9.33 -33.93 21.41
N THR A 332 -8.31 -34.33 20.67
CA THR A 332 -7.77 -35.69 20.74
C THR A 332 -6.31 -35.78 21.18
N LYS A 333 -5.55 -34.70 21.03
CA LYS A 333 -4.10 -34.63 21.33
C LYS A 333 -3.82 -33.58 22.38
N MET A 334 -3.09 -33.99 23.45
CA MET A 334 -2.74 -33.10 24.58
C MET A 334 -1.86 -31.92 24.11
N GLU A 335 -0.88 -32.18 23.28
CA GLU A 335 0.04 -31.17 22.74
C GLU A 335 -0.71 -30.10 21.94
N ALA A 336 -1.63 -30.52 21.06
CA ALA A 336 -2.46 -29.61 20.28
C ALA A 336 -3.34 -28.73 21.16
N LEU A 337 -3.90 -29.29 22.24
CA LEU A 337 -4.69 -28.52 23.22
C LEU A 337 -3.80 -27.47 23.94
N ILE A 338 -2.58 -27.82 24.31
CA ILE A 338 -1.65 -26.90 24.98
C ILE A 338 -1.26 -25.75 24.03
N TYR A 339 -0.89 -26.04 22.79
CA TYR A 339 -0.55 -25.01 21.80
C TYR A 339 -1.74 -24.11 21.50
N HIS A 340 -2.91 -24.68 21.30
CA HIS A 340 -4.14 -23.91 21.09
C HIS A 340 -4.39 -22.95 22.27
N PHE A 341 -4.29 -23.44 23.50
CA PHE A 341 -4.48 -22.61 24.70
C PHE A 341 -3.45 -21.47 24.77
N LYS A 342 -2.16 -21.77 24.60
CA LYS A 342 -1.09 -20.75 24.63
C LYS A 342 -1.31 -19.67 23.56
N ILE A 343 -1.62 -20.05 22.33
CA ILE A 343 -1.84 -19.11 21.23
C ILE A 343 -3.06 -18.23 21.52
N VAL A 344 -4.21 -18.81 21.87
CA VAL A 344 -5.44 -18.08 22.12
C VAL A 344 -5.32 -17.13 23.31
N MET A 345 -4.62 -17.53 24.36
CA MET A 345 -4.38 -16.70 25.55
C MET A 345 -3.24 -15.67 25.36
N GLY A 346 -2.55 -15.71 24.23
CA GLY A 346 -1.40 -14.82 23.97
C GLY A 346 -0.18 -15.13 24.84
N GLU A 347 -0.02 -16.39 25.23
CA GLU A 347 1.08 -16.86 26.11
C GLU A 347 2.24 -17.47 25.34
N VAL A 348 2.51 -16.96 24.14
CA VAL A 348 3.65 -17.34 23.30
C VAL A 348 4.74 -16.29 23.45
N ASP A 349 5.88 -16.69 24.01
CA ASP A 349 7.02 -15.80 24.18
C ASP A 349 7.74 -15.60 22.84
N ILE A 350 8.18 -14.36 22.59
CA ILE A 350 8.91 -13.97 21.38
C ILE A 350 10.39 -13.92 21.76
N PRO A 351 11.31 -14.58 21.04
CA PRO A 351 12.73 -14.52 21.37
C PRO A 351 13.24 -13.06 21.35
N PRO A 352 14.17 -12.69 22.25
CA PRO A 352 14.75 -11.35 22.23
C PRO A 352 15.58 -11.14 20.96
N GLY A 353 15.46 -9.98 20.36
CA GLY A 353 16.17 -9.63 19.13
C GLY A 353 15.54 -8.44 18.42
N GLU A 354 16.19 -8.03 17.35
CA GLU A 354 15.71 -6.98 16.46
C GLU A 354 15.81 -7.41 15.01
N VAL A 355 14.86 -6.99 14.20
CA VAL A 355 14.82 -7.26 12.76
C VAL A 355 14.22 -6.12 12.01
N TYR A 356 14.83 -5.75 10.88
CA TYR A 356 14.23 -4.97 9.83
C TYR A 356 13.96 -5.88 8.63
N HIS A 357 12.76 -5.80 8.11
CA HIS A 357 12.39 -6.45 6.86
C HIS A 357 11.45 -5.55 6.07
N SER A 358 11.63 -5.53 4.75
CA SER A 358 10.79 -4.76 3.86
C SER A 358 10.27 -5.61 2.73
N VAL A 359 9.10 -5.22 2.22
CA VAL A 359 8.46 -5.80 1.05
C VAL A 359 8.10 -4.69 0.06
N GLU A 360 8.06 -5.03 -1.23
CA GLU A 360 7.59 -4.10 -2.23
C GLU A 360 6.07 -4.00 -2.17
N GLY A 361 5.55 -2.94 -1.58
CA GLY A 361 4.11 -2.63 -1.58
C GLY A 361 3.62 -2.10 -2.92
N GLY A 362 2.31 -1.93 -3.10
CA GLY A 362 1.75 -1.29 -4.28
C GLY A 362 2.20 0.17 -4.46
N ASN A 363 2.47 0.86 -3.35
CA ASN A 363 2.98 2.23 -3.35
C ASN A 363 4.51 2.33 -3.27
N GLY A 364 5.19 1.27 -2.90
CA GLY A 364 6.65 1.24 -2.73
C GLY A 364 7.06 0.41 -1.53
N GLU A 365 8.30 0.58 -1.09
CA GLU A 365 8.85 -0.20 0.01
C GLU A 365 8.07 0.02 1.31
N LEU A 366 7.41 -1.02 1.79
CA LEU A 366 6.80 -1.08 3.12
C LEU A 366 7.75 -1.84 4.04
N GLY A 367 8.29 -1.15 5.05
CA GLY A 367 9.27 -1.72 5.98
C GLY A 367 8.70 -1.89 7.39
N PHE A 368 9.09 -2.99 8.04
CA PHE A 368 8.75 -3.31 9.42
C PHE A 368 10.05 -3.44 10.23
N TYR A 369 10.21 -2.59 11.23
CA TYR A 369 11.28 -2.70 12.20
C TYR A 369 10.70 -3.16 13.53
N LEU A 370 11.08 -4.37 13.94
CA LEU A 370 10.53 -5.08 15.08
C LEU A 370 11.62 -5.35 16.10
N ILE A 371 11.38 -4.96 17.36
CA ILE A 371 12.25 -5.25 18.50
C ILE A 371 11.45 -6.07 19.50
N SER A 372 12.05 -7.16 20.00
CA SER A 372 11.55 -7.98 21.11
C SER A 372 12.56 -8.01 22.25
N ASP A 373 12.07 -7.89 23.48
CA ASP A 373 12.84 -8.04 24.73
C ASP A 373 12.73 -9.43 25.35
N GLY A 374 12.07 -10.37 24.68
CA GLY A 374 11.79 -11.71 25.20
C GLY A 374 10.39 -11.87 25.80
N GLY A 375 9.56 -10.84 25.70
CA GLY A 375 8.19 -10.84 26.19
C GLY A 375 7.18 -11.46 25.21
N ARG A 376 5.89 -11.32 25.51
CA ARG A 376 4.76 -11.86 24.71
C ARG A 376 4.25 -10.91 23.65
N SER A 377 4.70 -9.68 23.67
CA SER A 377 4.38 -8.63 22.71
C SER A 377 5.65 -7.93 22.25
N PRO A 378 5.65 -7.29 21.09
CA PRO A 378 6.76 -6.47 20.65
C PRO A 378 7.14 -5.39 21.69
N TYR A 379 8.43 -5.22 21.97
CA TYR A 379 8.91 -4.06 22.71
C TYR A 379 8.71 -2.78 21.90
N ARG A 380 9.02 -2.83 20.59
CA ARG A 380 8.83 -1.73 19.66
C ARG A 380 8.50 -2.27 18.27
N LEU A 381 7.52 -1.63 17.63
CA LEU A 381 7.26 -1.75 16.19
C LEU A 381 7.37 -0.35 15.57
N HIS A 382 8.14 -0.23 14.48
CA HIS A 382 8.15 0.95 13.65
C HIS A 382 7.89 0.59 12.19
N LEU A 383 7.06 1.38 11.52
CA LEU A 383 6.61 1.15 10.15
C LEU A 383 7.21 2.21 9.21
N ARG A 384 8.00 1.78 8.22
CA ARG A 384 8.36 2.64 7.10
C ARG A 384 7.23 2.61 6.10
N ARG A 385 6.58 3.74 5.90
CA ARG A 385 5.36 3.88 5.10
C ARG A 385 5.61 4.78 3.91
N PRO A 386 5.53 4.32 2.66
CA PRO A 386 5.84 5.11 1.49
C PRO A 386 4.92 6.33 1.32
N CYS A 387 3.61 6.21 1.57
CA CYS A 387 2.67 7.34 1.43
C CYS A 387 2.99 8.53 2.34
N PHE A 388 3.46 8.27 3.57
CA PHE A 388 3.89 9.32 4.49
C PHE A 388 5.04 10.16 3.91
N ILE A 389 5.98 9.49 3.25
CA ILE A 389 7.15 10.12 2.64
C ILE A 389 6.73 10.94 1.41
N TYR A 390 5.87 10.39 0.55
CA TYR A 390 5.42 11.06 -0.67
C TYR A 390 4.65 12.34 -0.40
N TYR A 391 3.83 12.34 0.63
CA TYR A 391 3.04 13.51 0.95
C TYR A 391 3.88 14.69 1.42
N GLN A 392 5.05 14.46 2.00
CA GLN A 392 5.98 15.53 2.36
C GLN A 392 6.54 16.27 1.15
N ALA A 393 6.69 15.59 0.00
CA ALA A 393 7.13 16.22 -1.24
C ALA A 393 6.00 16.93 -2.00
N PHE A 394 4.75 16.78 -1.57
CA PHE A 394 3.58 17.29 -2.27
C PHE A 394 3.64 18.79 -2.51
N GLU A 395 4.10 19.58 -1.54
CA GLU A 395 4.29 21.03 -1.70
C GLU A 395 5.20 21.36 -2.89
N GLU A 396 6.36 20.70 -2.98
CA GLU A 396 7.31 20.93 -4.07
C GLU A 396 6.73 20.54 -5.43
N LEU A 397 5.96 19.45 -5.48
CA LEU A 397 5.37 18.91 -6.70
C LEU A 397 4.26 19.79 -7.29
N ILE A 398 3.55 20.56 -6.46
CA ILE A 398 2.43 21.40 -6.91
C ILE A 398 2.75 22.88 -6.99
N LYS A 399 3.90 23.31 -6.47
CA LYS A 399 4.29 24.74 -6.44
C LYS A 399 4.38 25.31 -7.86
N GLY A 400 3.67 26.41 -8.10
CA GLY A 400 3.62 27.10 -9.40
C GLY A 400 2.65 26.47 -10.41
N SER A 401 2.01 25.34 -10.10
CA SER A 401 0.99 24.69 -10.91
C SER A 401 -0.42 25.22 -10.58
N MET A 402 -1.43 24.76 -11.32
CA MET A 402 -2.84 25.13 -11.11
C MET A 402 -3.49 24.26 -10.01
N ILE A 403 -4.60 24.72 -9.44
CA ILE A 403 -5.40 23.96 -8.47
C ILE A 403 -5.78 22.57 -9.01
N SER A 404 -6.18 22.52 -10.29
CA SER A 404 -6.55 21.27 -10.97
C SER A 404 -5.38 20.27 -11.06
N ASP A 405 -4.14 20.78 -11.16
CA ASP A 405 -2.94 19.94 -11.22
C ASP A 405 -2.61 19.35 -9.86
N ALA A 406 -2.89 20.07 -8.76
CA ALA A 406 -2.70 19.55 -7.41
C ALA A 406 -3.54 18.28 -7.19
N ILE A 407 -4.78 18.23 -7.69
CA ILE A 407 -5.63 17.03 -7.61
C ILE A 407 -5.00 15.89 -8.40
N MET A 408 -4.52 16.16 -9.62
CA MET A 408 -3.88 15.15 -10.46
C MET A 408 -2.58 14.62 -9.85
N VAL A 409 -1.77 15.47 -9.24
CA VAL A 409 -0.55 15.06 -8.53
C VAL A 409 -0.90 14.16 -7.35
N MET A 410 -1.93 14.53 -6.55
CA MET A 410 -2.35 13.75 -5.39
C MET A 410 -2.78 12.33 -5.79
N SER A 411 -3.63 12.19 -6.82
CA SER A 411 -4.05 10.87 -7.32
C SER A 411 -2.89 10.07 -7.92
N SER A 412 -1.96 10.73 -8.63
CA SER A 412 -0.80 10.06 -9.23
C SER A 412 0.19 9.49 -8.21
N LEU A 413 0.31 10.11 -7.04
CA LEU A 413 1.14 9.61 -5.93
C LEU A 413 0.54 8.38 -5.25
N ASN A 414 -0.74 8.09 -5.48
CA ASN A 414 -1.50 7.02 -4.83
C ASN A 414 -1.46 7.12 -3.29
N LEU A 415 -1.87 8.27 -2.78
CA LEU A 415 -1.85 8.52 -1.34
C LEU A 415 -3.00 7.75 -0.65
N ILE A 416 -2.65 6.72 0.10
CA ILE A 416 -3.58 5.94 0.90
C ILE A 416 -3.56 6.43 2.34
N ALA A 417 -4.69 6.95 2.81
CA ALA A 417 -4.81 7.58 4.12
C ALA A 417 -4.39 6.68 5.28
N GLY A 418 -4.77 5.41 5.23
CA GLY A 418 -4.43 4.45 6.27
C GLY A 418 -2.95 4.16 6.38
N GLU A 419 -2.22 4.18 5.27
CA GLU A 419 -0.76 4.03 5.22
C GLU A 419 -0.07 5.33 5.62
N MET A 420 -0.59 6.46 5.22
CA MET A 420 0.00 7.76 5.53
C MET A 420 -0.05 8.07 7.02
N ASP A 421 -1.21 7.93 7.66
CA ASP A 421 -1.42 8.32 9.05
C ASP A 421 -1.02 7.23 10.07
N GLY A 422 -0.98 5.96 9.73
CA GLY A 422 -0.43 4.82 10.47
C GLY A 422 -1.02 4.49 11.81
#